data_e03fb5d0ef4a75d5e075b303e94370fa
#
_entry.id   e03fb5d0ef4a75d5e075b303e94370fa
#
_cell.length_a   1.000
_cell.length_b   1.000
_cell.length_c   1.000
_cell.angle_alpha   90.00
_cell.angle_beta   90.00
_cell.angle_gamma   90.00
#
_symmetry.space_group_name_H-M   'P 1'
#
loop_
_entity.id
_entity.type
_entity.pdbx_description
1 polymer ?
#
loop_
_entity_poly.entity_id
_entity_poly.type
_entity_poly.pdbx_seq_one_letter_code
_entity_poly.pdbx_strand_id
1 'polypeptide(L)'
;EIIKCDWSSDVCSSDLFFFQTSMKAFAMQQISFSQMEYAGKKRVTSRERFLGEMEQVVPWSVLLDALTPYYPKGKRGRPPIGLERMLRVYFIQQWYGLSDEGVEDAITDSQALRNFVGIDLSRESAPDATTLLQFRHLLEKHDLTRTLFARINAQLEAQGLMMKEGTIADATLLPAPPSTKNEEKARDPEMHQTKKGNQWYFGMKAHIGVDSQSGLVHTVTGTAAHVGDVTETANLLHGEETDVFLDAGYTGIEKREEVQGKQVTWHVAMKRGKLKAMVEDKLKALYVKRERLKASIRAKVEHPFHVLKNLFHYRKVRYKGLFKNTVQLHMLFGLVNLVLAKKKLLALHAQGAS
;
A
#
# COMPACT_ATOMS: atom_id res chain seq x y z
N GLU A 1 58.08 -13.54 50.45
CA GLU A 1 58.23 -14.83 49.74
C GLU A 1 57.38 -14.82 48.46
N ILE A 2 58.10 -14.92 47.35
CA ILE A 2 57.59 -14.88 45.99
C ILE A 2 57.23 -16.35 45.64
N ILE A 3 56.00 -16.62 45.28
CA ILE A 3 55.66 -17.91 44.64
C ILE A 3 55.39 -17.65 43.15
N LYS A 4 56.30 -18.14 42.32
CA LYS A 4 56.16 -18.32 40.88
C LYS A 4 55.17 -19.47 40.65
N CYS A 5 54.21 -19.28 39.75
CA CYS A 5 53.47 -20.40 39.16
C CYS A 5 53.80 -20.48 37.68
N ASP A 6 54.34 -21.61 37.27
CA ASP A 6 54.67 -22.01 35.91
C ASP A 6 53.44 -22.19 35.03
N TRP A 7 53.62 -21.80 33.80
CA TRP A 7 52.72 -22.14 32.70
C TRP A 7 53.16 -23.45 32.07
N SER A 8 52.38 -24.48 32.16
CA SER A 8 52.46 -25.60 31.23
C SER A 8 51.14 -25.79 30.50
N SER A 9 51.28 -25.74 29.18
CA SER A 9 50.35 -26.11 28.14
C SER A 9 49.63 -27.44 28.40
N ASP A 10 48.37 -27.47 28.06
CA ASP A 10 47.57 -28.48 27.35
C ASP A 10 46.12 -28.49 27.82
N VAL A 11 45.26 -27.77 27.12
CA VAL A 11 43.83 -28.16 27.01
C VAL A 11 43.37 -27.92 25.60
N CYS A 12 42.86 -29.00 25.06
CA CYS A 12 42.31 -29.22 23.74
C CYS A 12 41.37 -28.13 23.18
N SER A 13 41.59 -27.86 21.91
CA SER A 13 40.63 -27.32 20.98
C SER A 13 39.40 -28.21 20.84
N SER A 14 38.28 -27.83 21.39
CA SER A 14 36.91 -28.13 20.93
C SER A 14 35.95 -27.50 21.92
N ASP A 15 35.40 -26.35 21.57
CA ASP A 15 34.13 -25.78 22.01
C ASP A 15 34.11 -24.24 21.87
N LEU A 16 34.49 -23.76 20.68
CA LEU A 16 34.39 -22.34 20.32
C LEU A 16 33.55 -22.19 19.05
N PHE A 17 32.35 -22.78 19.11
CA PHE A 17 31.28 -22.46 18.15
C PHE A 17 30.03 -22.09 18.93
N PHE A 18 29.40 -21.02 18.47
CA PHE A 18 28.14 -20.44 18.96
C PHE A 18 28.25 -19.48 20.16
N PHE A 19 28.63 -18.26 19.90
CA PHE A 19 27.93 -17.05 20.37
C PHE A 19 28.44 -15.84 19.59
N GLN A 20 28.17 -15.78 18.28
CA GLN A 20 28.27 -14.55 17.51
C GLN A 20 26.94 -13.83 17.55
N THR A 21 26.54 -13.44 18.76
CA THR A 21 25.50 -12.44 18.97
C THR A 21 26.01 -11.14 18.37
N SER A 22 25.37 -10.72 17.27
CA SER A 22 25.57 -9.45 16.63
C SER A 22 25.40 -8.33 17.67
N MET A 23 26.49 -7.92 18.30
CA MET A 23 26.57 -6.61 18.95
C MET A 23 26.54 -5.56 17.85
N LYS A 24 25.34 -5.11 17.48
CA LYS A 24 25.19 -3.82 16.82
C LYS A 24 25.90 -2.81 17.72
N ALA A 25 27.00 -2.28 17.26
CA ALA A 25 27.72 -1.19 17.93
C ALA A 25 26.66 -0.09 18.20
N PHE A 26 26.30 0.09 19.45
CA PHE A 26 25.58 1.26 19.92
C PHE A 26 26.53 2.44 19.72
N ALA A 27 26.51 3.03 18.53
CA ALA A 27 27.05 4.37 18.36
C ALA A 27 26.30 5.23 19.36
N MET A 28 26.98 5.75 20.36
CA MET A 28 26.43 6.76 21.29
C MET A 28 26.03 7.96 20.43
N GLN A 29 24.78 7.96 19.96
CA GLN A 29 24.21 9.10 19.25
C GLN A 29 23.98 10.19 20.31
N GLN A 30 24.68 11.28 20.14
CA GLN A 30 24.45 12.48 20.96
C GLN A 30 23.02 12.95 20.70
N ILE A 31 22.15 12.78 21.70
CA ILE A 31 20.73 13.14 21.62
C ILE A 31 20.64 14.67 21.59
N SER A 32 19.97 15.23 20.59
CA SER A 32 19.77 16.69 20.53
C SER A 32 18.77 17.15 21.62
N PHE A 33 18.87 18.43 22.01
CA PHE A 33 17.92 19.00 23.00
C PHE A 33 16.47 18.83 22.55
N SER A 34 16.18 19.02 21.28
CA SER A 34 14.83 18.83 20.72
C SER A 34 14.34 17.37 20.81
N GLN A 35 15.24 16.40 20.70
CA GLN A 35 14.92 14.98 20.91
C GLN A 35 14.63 14.69 22.39
N MET A 36 15.35 15.31 23.33
CA MET A 36 15.11 15.15 24.76
C MET A 36 13.78 15.76 25.17
N GLU A 37 13.45 16.97 24.72
CA GLU A 37 12.13 17.58 24.94
C GLU A 37 11.00 16.73 24.38
N TYR A 38 11.18 16.22 23.15
CA TYR A 38 10.21 15.36 22.51
C TYR A 38 10.01 14.02 23.24
N ALA A 39 11.08 13.43 23.79
CA ALA A 39 11.02 12.20 24.57
C ALA A 39 10.33 12.40 25.93
N GLY A 40 10.48 13.58 26.54
CA GLY A 40 9.87 13.94 27.83
C GLY A 40 8.38 14.27 27.76
N LYS A 41 7.76 14.29 26.60
CA LYS A 41 6.34 14.62 26.45
C LYS A 41 5.42 13.58 27.10
N LYS A 42 4.38 14.04 27.78
CA LYS A 42 3.39 13.17 28.46
C LYS A 42 2.44 12.42 27.51
N ARG A 43 2.30 12.87 26.25
CA ARG A 43 1.34 12.30 25.30
C ARG A 43 1.99 11.90 24.00
N VAL A 44 1.78 10.64 23.57
CA VAL A 44 2.10 10.15 22.23
C VAL A 44 1.06 10.66 21.23
N THR A 45 1.50 11.32 20.15
CA THR A 45 0.60 11.83 19.11
C THR A 45 0.05 10.68 18.25
N SER A 46 -1.12 10.90 17.62
CA SER A 46 -1.70 9.90 16.69
C SER A 46 -0.76 9.60 15.53
N ARG A 47 -0.02 10.61 15.02
CA ARG A 47 0.98 10.46 13.98
C ARG A 47 2.13 9.55 14.42
N GLU A 48 2.69 9.79 15.59
CA GLU A 48 3.77 8.99 16.15
C GLU A 48 3.36 7.53 16.38
N ARG A 49 2.17 7.32 16.93
CA ARG A 49 1.61 5.97 17.13
C ARG A 49 1.47 5.24 15.78
N PHE A 50 0.89 5.91 14.78
CA PHE A 50 0.74 5.32 13.44
C PHE A 50 2.09 4.96 12.83
N LEU A 51 3.09 5.84 12.89
CA LEU A 51 4.43 5.59 12.35
C LEU A 51 5.14 4.46 13.11
N GLY A 52 5.00 4.40 14.44
CA GLY A 52 5.55 3.31 15.25
C GLY A 52 4.90 1.95 14.95
N GLU A 53 3.59 1.94 14.68
CA GLU A 53 2.89 0.72 14.22
C GLU A 53 3.34 0.32 12.81
N MET A 54 3.51 1.28 11.89
CA MET A 54 3.99 1.01 10.52
C MET A 54 5.45 0.54 10.50
N GLU A 55 6.28 1.02 11.42
CA GLU A 55 7.67 0.54 11.58
C GLU A 55 7.73 -0.97 11.79
N GLN A 56 6.81 -1.52 12.58
CA GLN A 56 6.76 -2.95 12.89
C GLN A 56 6.09 -3.78 11.79
N VAL A 57 5.17 -3.18 11.03
CA VAL A 57 4.30 -3.87 10.06
C VAL A 57 4.90 -3.91 8.67
N VAL A 58 5.67 -2.88 8.28
CA VAL A 58 6.28 -2.80 6.95
C VAL A 58 7.43 -3.81 6.85
N PRO A 59 7.44 -4.70 5.84
CA PRO A 59 8.53 -5.66 5.64
C PRO A 59 9.74 -4.97 4.97
N TRP A 60 10.45 -4.10 5.72
CA TRP A 60 11.51 -3.24 5.19
C TRP A 60 12.58 -4.01 4.40
N SER A 61 13.09 -5.12 4.94
CA SER A 61 14.14 -5.92 4.29
C SER A 61 13.71 -6.39 2.90
N VAL A 62 12.50 -6.96 2.79
CA VAL A 62 11.96 -7.49 1.52
C VAL A 62 11.79 -6.38 0.47
N LEU A 63 11.36 -5.19 0.91
CA LEU A 63 11.17 -4.04 0.01
C LEU A 63 12.51 -3.43 -0.42
N LEU A 64 13.47 -3.32 0.50
CA LEU A 64 14.81 -2.81 0.22
C LEU A 64 15.58 -3.73 -0.73
N ASP A 65 15.49 -5.05 -0.53
CA ASP A 65 16.11 -6.04 -1.41
C ASP A 65 15.59 -5.92 -2.85
N ALA A 66 14.29 -5.67 -3.02
CA ALA A 66 13.69 -5.46 -4.34
C ALA A 66 14.17 -4.18 -5.04
N LEU A 67 14.52 -3.14 -4.29
CA LEU A 67 14.95 -1.84 -4.82
C LEU A 67 16.47 -1.71 -4.99
N THR A 68 17.26 -2.42 -4.18
CA THR A 68 18.73 -2.31 -4.14
C THR A 68 19.41 -2.46 -5.50
N PRO A 69 18.99 -3.36 -6.42
CA PRO A 69 19.62 -3.50 -7.73
C PRO A 69 19.53 -2.24 -8.61
N TYR A 70 18.50 -1.44 -8.40
CA TYR A 70 18.17 -0.26 -9.22
C TYR A 70 18.67 1.04 -8.61
N TYR A 71 19.00 1.04 -7.32
CA TYR A 71 19.38 2.26 -6.61
C TYR A 71 20.81 2.68 -6.90
N PRO A 72 21.10 3.99 -7.12
CA PRO A 72 22.44 4.49 -7.42
C PRO A 72 23.45 4.15 -6.33
N LYS A 73 24.63 3.63 -6.70
CA LYS A 73 25.70 3.24 -5.75
C LYS A 73 26.68 4.38 -5.41
N GLY A 74 26.50 5.59 -5.96
CA GLY A 74 27.30 6.75 -5.62
C GLY A 74 28.80 6.60 -5.87
N LYS A 75 29.21 6.43 -7.15
CA LYS A 75 30.63 6.25 -7.49
C LYS A 75 31.44 7.57 -7.59
N ARG A 76 30.79 8.72 -7.84
CA ARG A 76 31.39 10.05 -7.98
C ARG A 76 30.42 11.13 -7.50
N GLY A 77 30.93 12.20 -6.89
CA GLY A 77 30.14 13.33 -6.39
C GLY A 77 29.53 13.11 -5.01
N ARG A 78 28.46 13.87 -4.68
CA ARG A 78 27.73 13.73 -3.42
C ARG A 78 27.10 12.34 -3.33
N PRO A 79 27.32 11.57 -2.25
CA PRO A 79 26.71 10.26 -2.11
C PRO A 79 25.18 10.37 -2.10
N PRO A 80 24.45 9.41 -2.70
CA PRO A 80 23.01 9.41 -2.66
C PRO A 80 22.53 9.21 -1.22
N ILE A 81 21.36 9.75 -0.90
CA ILE A 81 20.69 9.51 0.37
C ILE A 81 20.39 8.01 0.49
N GLY A 82 20.55 7.42 1.67
CA GLY A 82 20.34 5.98 1.87
C GLY A 82 18.97 5.52 1.37
N LEU A 83 18.93 4.38 0.68
CA LEU A 83 17.72 3.83 0.05
C LEU A 83 16.57 3.71 1.03
N GLU A 84 16.82 3.20 2.25
CA GLU A 84 15.80 3.05 3.29
C GLU A 84 15.18 4.40 3.66
N ARG A 85 15.99 5.44 3.83
CA ARG A 85 15.50 6.79 4.11
C ARG A 85 14.61 7.31 2.99
N MET A 86 15.03 7.14 1.73
CA MET A 86 14.22 7.55 0.58
C MET A 86 12.88 6.81 0.51
N LEU A 87 12.87 5.51 0.79
CA LEU A 87 11.65 4.73 0.84
C LEU A 87 10.73 5.20 1.97
N ARG A 88 11.27 5.49 3.15
CA ARG A 88 10.52 6.05 4.30
C ARG A 88 9.92 7.42 3.97
N VAL A 89 10.68 8.31 3.34
CA VAL A 89 10.20 9.62 2.87
C VAL A 89 9.07 9.46 1.85
N TYR A 90 9.24 8.54 0.89
CA TYR A 90 8.21 8.24 -0.10
C TYR A 90 6.93 7.68 0.55
N PHE A 91 7.04 6.82 1.57
CA PHE A 91 5.87 6.30 2.29
C PHE A 91 5.15 7.40 3.07
N ILE A 92 5.87 8.31 3.73
CA ILE A 92 5.29 9.50 4.35
C ILE A 92 4.47 10.30 3.33
N GLN A 93 5.02 10.54 2.14
CA GLN A 93 4.30 11.23 1.07
C GLN A 93 2.96 10.56 0.75
N GLN A 94 2.96 9.23 0.60
CA GLN A 94 1.75 8.48 0.25
C GLN A 94 0.75 8.45 1.41
N TRP A 95 1.18 8.19 2.64
CA TRP A 95 0.29 8.10 3.81
C TRP A 95 -0.40 9.41 4.16
N TYR A 96 0.32 10.52 4.06
CA TYR A 96 -0.22 11.84 4.44
C TYR A 96 -0.69 12.65 3.23
N GLY A 97 -0.56 12.12 2.05
CA GLY A 97 -1.04 12.77 0.86
C GLY A 97 -0.33 14.09 0.54
N LEU A 98 0.98 14.20 0.81
CA LEU A 98 1.75 15.43 0.67
C LEU A 98 2.26 15.67 -0.76
N SER A 99 2.47 16.93 -1.14
CA SER A 99 3.24 17.30 -2.34
C SER A 99 4.73 17.02 -2.13
N ASP A 100 5.55 17.12 -3.17
CA ASP A 100 6.99 16.91 -3.06
C ASP A 100 7.62 17.95 -2.09
N GLU A 101 7.29 19.23 -2.22
CA GLU A 101 7.67 20.31 -1.29
C GLU A 101 7.07 20.11 0.11
N GLY A 102 5.78 19.74 0.18
CA GLY A 102 5.10 19.52 1.46
C GLY A 102 5.66 18.38 2.29
N VAL A 103 6.39 17.42 1.69
CA VAL A 103 7.11 16.37 2.44
C VAL A 103 8.36 16.96 3.11
N GLU A 104 9.11 17.79 2.40
CA GLU A 104 10.29 18.49 2.93
C GLU A 104 9.92 19.36 4.13
N ASP A 105 8.87 20.21 3.97
CA ASP A 105 8.32 21.04 5.04
C ASP A 105 7.87 20.19 6.23
N ALA A 106 7.09 19.13 5.98
CA ALA A 106 6.56 18.28 7.04
C ALA A 106 7.66 17.56 7.83
N ILE A 107 8.74 17.13 7.18
CA ILE A 107 9.92 16.53 7.85
C ILE A 107 10.63 17.59 8.67
N THR A 108 10.76 18.79 8.14
CA THR A 108 11.41 19.91 8.83
C THR A 108 10.64 20.33 10.09
N ASP A 109 9.31 20.35 10.04
CA ASP A 109 8.46 20.78 11.17
C ASP A 109 8.21 19.69 12.19
N SER A 110 8.18 18.41 11.79
CA SER A 110 7.68 17.32 12.65
C SER A 110 8.79 16.39 13.15
N GLN A 111 9.06 16.44 14.46
CA GLN A 111 9.99 15.50 15.11
C GLN A 111 9.58 14.03 14.92
N ALA A 112 8.27 13.72 14.91
CA ALA A 112 7.80 12.35 14.67
C ALA A 112 8.19 11.83 13.29
N LEU A 113 8.11 12.70 12.25
CA LEU A 113 8.52 12.34 10.89
C LEU A 113 10.03 12.20 10.79
N ARG A 114 10.79 13.11 11.42
CA ARG A 114 12.26 13.01 11.49
C ARG A 114 12.72 11.71 12.12
N ASN A 115 12.13 11.36 13.26
CA ASN A 115 12.46 10.11 13.96
C ASN A 115 12.17 8.88 13.10
N PHE A 116 11.05 8.88 12.37
CA PHE A 116 10.68 7.78 11.49
C PHE A 116 11.63 7.63 10.29
N VAL A 117 12.10 8.75 9.71
CA VAL A 117 13.05 8.74 8.59
C VAL A 117 14.50 8.54 9.06
N GLY A 118 14.78 8.82 10.32
CA GLY A 118 16.14 8.79 10.89
C GLY A 118 16.98 9.99 10.46
N ILE A 119 16.38 11.20 10.42
CA ILE A 119 17.04 12.47 10.08
C ILE A 119 17.25 13.31 11.34
N ASP A 120 18.46 13.82 11.48
CA ASP A 120 18.83 14.83 12.48
C ASP A 120 19.21 16.13 11.76
N LEU A 121 18.35 17.15 11.86
CA LEU A 121 18.57 18.45 11.21
C LEU A 121 19.79 19.22 11.73
N SER A 122 20.36 18.82 12.86
CA SER A 122 21.63 19.41 13.34
C SER A 122 22.84 18.93 12.53
N ARG A 123 22.72 17.84 11.78
CA ARG A 123 23.80 17.18 11.04
C ARG A 123 23.57 17.13 9.53
N GLU A 124 22.31 17.06 9.11
CA GLU A 124 21.95 16.91 7.71
C GLU A 124 20.60 17.59 7.40
N SER A 125 20.41 18.03 6.16
CA SER A 125 19.13 18.58 5.70
C SER A 125 18.14 17.47 5.33
N ALA A 126 16.85 17.78 5.41
CA ALA A 126 15.82 16.93 4.83
C ALA A 126 16.06 16.73 3.31
N PRO A 127 15.65 15.57 2.75
CA PRO A 127 15.66 15.39 1.30
C PRO A 127 14.76 16.43 0.63
N ASP A 128 15.28 17.12 -0.36
CA ASP A 128 14.54 18.13 -1.10
C ASP A 128 13.50 17.50 -2.05
N ALA A 129 12.56 18.32 -2.52
CA ALA A 129 11.52 17.93 -3.46
C ALA A 129 12.09 17.30 -4.74
N THR A 130 13.23 17.79 -5.25
CA THR A 130 13.90 17.28 -6.45
C THR A 130 14.44 15.86 -6.23
N THR A 131 15.04 15.61 -5.08
CA THR A 131 15.55 14.28 -4.71
C THR A 131 14.39 13.26 -4.62
N LEU A 132 13.25 13.64 -4.04
CA LEU A 132 12.07 12.80 -3.98
C LEU A 132 11.48 12.55 -5.38
N LEU A 133 11.46 13.57 -6.24
CA LEU A 133 11.04 13.44 -7.64
C LEU A 133 11.92 12.44 -8.40
N GLN A 134 13.24 12.51 -8.25
CA GLN A 134 14.19 11.57 -8.87
C GLN A 134 13.96 10.13 -8.39
N PHE A 135 13.72 9.95 -7.10
CA PHE A 135 13.40 8.63 -6.55
C PHE A 135 12.09 8.08 -7.14
N ARG A 136 11.06 8.90 -7.26
CA ARG A 136 9.80 8.51 -7.91
C ARG A 136 10.00 8.15 -9.38
N HIS A 137 10.77 8.91 -10.14
CA HIS A 137 11.11 8.57 -11.53
C HIS A 137 11.85 7.24 -11.65
N LEU A 138 12.71 6.91 -10.68
CA LEU A 138 13.36 5.59 -10.62
C LEU A 138 12.32 4.48 -10.46
N LEU A 139 11.34 4.65 -9.55
CA LEU A 139 10.28 3.69 -9.33
C LEU A 139 9.39 3.53 -10.59
N GLU A 140 9.05 4.63 -11.25
CA GLU A 140 8.27 4.66 -12.48
C GLU A 140 9.00 3.97 -13.64
N LYS A 141 10.28 4.31 -13.86
CA LYS A 141 11.09 3.80 -14.97
C LYS A 141 11.19 2.27 -14.99
N HIS A 142 11.22 1.64 -13.83
CA HIS A 142 11.41 0.20 -13.67
C HIS A 142 10.15 -0.52 -13.17
N ASP A 143 8.97 0.13 -13.15
CA ASP A 143 7.69 -0.38 -12.60
C ASP A 143 7.85 -1.03 -11.20
N LEU A 144 8.70 -0.42 -10.38
CA LEU A 144 9.06 -0.98 -9.07
C LEU A 144 7.92 -0.94 -8.08
N THR A 145 6.96 -0.02 -8.22
CA THR A 145 5.80 0.03 -7.33
C THR A 145 4.90 -1.19 -7.47
N ARG A 146 4.77 -1.75 -8.68
CA ARG A 146 4.10 -3.03 -8.91
C ARG A 146 4.86 -4.17 -8.23
N THR A 147 6.19 -4.17 -8.34
CA THR A 147 7.04 -5.14 -7.66
C THR A 147 6.89 -5.04 -6.14
N LEU A 148 6.89 -3.82 -5.56
CA LEU A 148 6.69 -3.61 -4.13
C LEU A 148 5.30 -4.08 -3.68
N PHE A 149 4.25 -3.77 -4.45
CA PHE A 149 2.89 -4.26 -4.21
C PHE A 149 2.83 -5.79 -4.17
N ALA A 150 3.45 -6.45 -5.16
CA ALA A 150 3.51 -7.91 -5.22
C ALA A 150 4.28 -8.51 -4.03
N ARG A 151 5.39 -7.89 -3.60
CA ARG A 151 6.17 -8.34 -2.43
C ARG A 151 5.39 -8.19 -1.12
N ILE A 152 4.67 -7.08 -0.95
CA ILE A 152 3.78 -6.89 0.21
C ILE A 152 2.70 -7.98 0.23
N ASN A 153 2.05 -8.23 -0.90
CA ASN A 153 0.99 -9.24 -0.99
C ASN A 153 1.53 -10.65 -0.73
N ALA A 154 2.67 -11.02 -1.31
CA ALA A 154 3.31 -12.31 -1.06
C ALA A 154 3.64 -12.52 0.43
N GLN A 155 4.08 -11.47 1.13
CA GLN A 155 4.33 -11.53 2.57
C GLN A 155 3.04 -11.74 3.37
N LEU A 156 1.95 -11.04 3.00
CA LEU A 156 0.64 -11.20 3.65
C LEU A 156 0.04 -12.59 3.40
N GLU A 157 0.23 -13.14 2.20
CA GLU A 157 -0.17 -14.50 1.83
C GLU A 157 0.62 -15.55 2.62
N ALA A 158 1.95 -15.41 2.71
CA ALA A 158 2.81 -16.31 3.49
C ALA A 158 2.44 -16.33 4.99
N GLN A 159 1.86 -15.25 5.51
CA GLN A 159 1.37 -15.15 6.88
C GLN A 159 -0.10 -15.59 7.04
N GLY A 160 -0.71 -16.13 5.99
CA GLY A 160 -2.10 -16.60 6.01
C GLY A 160 -3.13 -15.48 6.15
N LEU A 161 -2.79 -14.24 5.80
CA LEU A 161 -3.69 -13.09 5.90
C LEU A 161 -4.45 -12.80 4.60
N MET A 162 -4.03 -13.37 3.47
CA MET A 162 -4.69 -13.26 2.15
C MET A 162 -4.90 -14.67 1.61
N MET A 163 -6.15 -15.06 1.38
CA MET A 163 -6.54 -16.44 1.04
C MET A 163 -6.72 -16.67 -0.46
N LYS A 164 -7.14 -15.66 -1.21
CA LYS A 164 -7.38 -15.71 -2.67
C LYS A 164 -8.43 -16.73 -3.16
N GLU A 165 -9.24 -17.31 -2.28
CA GLU A 165 -10.29 -18.27 -2.66
C GLU A 165 -11.44 -17.62 -3.41
N GLY A 166 -11.72 -16.36 -3.13
CA GLY A 166 -12.78 -15.60 -3.80
C GLY A 166 -12.41 -14.15 -3.98
N THR A 167 -12.87 -13.55 -5.08
CA THR A 167 -12.57 -12.16 -5.45
C THR A 167 -13.81 -11.28 -5.42
N ILE A 168 -13.71 -10.09 -4.85
CA ILE A 168 -14.65 -8.99 -5.00
C ILE A 168 -14.05 -8.01 -5.99
N ALA A 169 -14.72 -7.74 -7.11
CA ALA A 169 -14.26 -6.73 -8.06
C ALA A 169 -15.14 -5.48 -7.97
N ASP A 170 -14.49 -4.33 -7.91
CA ASP A 170 -15.15 -3.02 -7.91
C ASP A 170 -14.21 -1.93 -8.43
N ALA A 171 -14.78 -0.76 -8.74
CA ALA A 171 -14.05 0.37 -9.26
C ALA A 171 -14.40 1.67 -8.54
N THR A 172 -13.40 2.53 -8.41
CA THR A 172 -13.62 3.86 -7.88
C THR A 172 -13.16 4.92 -8.87
N LEU A 173 -13.95 5.99 -8.99
CA LEU A 173 -13.61 7.16 -9.80
C LEU A 173 -12.59 8.03 -9.07
N LEU A 174 -11.56 8.46 -9.80
CA LEU A 174 -10.53 9.40 -9.40
C LEU A 174 -10.58 10.60 -10.36
N PRO A 175 -11.15 11.74 -9.94
CA PRO A 175 -11.23 12.93 -10.76
C PRO A 175 -9.84 13.47 -11.12
N ALA A 176 -9.71 13.97 -12.35
CA ALA A 176 -8.57 14.75 -12.82
C ALA A 176 -8.94 16.24 -12.96
N PRO A 177 -7.97 17.15 -12.96
CA PRO A 177 -8.23 18.57 -13.21
C PRO A 177 -8.89 18.77 -14.58
N PRO A 178 -10.09 19.35 -14.67
CA PRO A 178 -10.78 19.59 -15.95
C PRO A 178 -10.33 20.89 -16.61
N SER A 179 -9.42 21.65 -16.00
CA SER A 179 -8.98 22.96 -16.47
C SER A 179 -8.15 22.86 -17.74
N THR A 180 -8.37 23.81 -18.66
CA THR A 180 -7.57 24.04 -19.86
C THR A 180 -6.67 25.28 -19.74
N LYS A 181 -6.51 25.83 -18.51
CA LYS A 181 -5.69 27.01 -18.22
C LYS A 181 -4.19 26.68 -18.03
N ASN A 182 -3.72 25.60 -18.63
CA ASN A 182 -2.32 25.22 -18.67
C ASN A 182 -1.66 25.76 -19.96
N GLU A 183 -0.34 25.64 -20.06
CA GLU A 183 0.44 26.07 -21.22
C GLU A 183 -0.06 25.46 -22.54
N GLU A 184 -0.40 24.17 -22.52
CA GLU A 184 -0.92 23.43 -23.67
C GLU A 184 -2.39 23.75 -24.00
N LYS A 185 -3.10 24.53 -23.17
CA LYS A 185 -4.54 24.85 -23.29
C LYS A 185 -5.42 23.59 -23.51
N ALA A 186 -4.97 22.44 -23.05
CA ALA A 186 -5.60 21.14 -23.26
C ALA A 186 -5.77 20.39 -21.94
N ARG A 187 -6.79 19.53 -21.89
CA ARG A 187 -6.94 18.55 -20.80
C ARG A 187 -5.99 17.39 -21.04
N ASP A 188 -5.76 16.58 -19.99
CA ASP A 188 -4.99 15.34 -20.10
C ASP A 188 -5.68 14.41 -21.14
N PRO A 189 -5.01 14.05 -22.26
CA PRO A 189 -5.62 13.27 -23.32
C PRO A 189 -5.92 11.82 -22.94
N GLU A 190 -5.26 11.27 -21.90
CA GLU A 190 -5.49 9.91 -21.42
C GLU A 190 -6.66 9.83 -20.43
N MET A 191 -7.15 10.97 -19.93
CA MET A 191 -8.29 11.07 -19.02
C MET A 191 -9.57 11.33 -19.79
N HIS A 192 -10.68 10.69 -19.38
CA HIS A 192 -11.97 10.84 -20.06
C HIS A 192 -13.11 11.19 -19.12
N GLN A 193 -14.24 11.58 -19.73
CA GLN A 193 -15.46 11.90 -18.99
C GLN A 193 -16.29 10.64 -18.72
N THR A 194 -16.92 10.58 -17.56
CA THR A 194 -17.93 9.59 -17.21
C THR A 194 -19.06 10.24 -16.42
N LYS A 195 -20.26 9.67 -16.52
CA LYS A 195 -21.42 10.12 -15.77
C LYS A 195 -21.69 9.19 -14.58
N LYS A 196 -21.78 9.74 -13.37
CA LYS A 196 -22.22 8.99 -12.19
C LYS A 196 -23.44 9.68 -11.59
N GLY A 197 -24.60 9.02 -11.68
CA GLY A 197 -25.87 9.67 -11.39
C GLY A 197 -26.15 10.79 -12.39
N ASN A 198 -26.41 12.01 -11.90
CA ASN A 198 -26.63 13.20 -12.73
C ASN A 198 -25.38 14.08 -12.90
N GLN A 199 -24.24 13.67 -12.34
CA GLN A 199 -23.01 14.46 -12.37
C GLN A 199 -21.98 13.88 -13.33
N TRP A 200 -21.32 14.76 -14.10
CA TRP A 200 -20.21 14.43 -14.97
C TRP A 200 -18.89 14.59 -14.23
N TYR A 201 -17.99 13.63 -14.42
CA TYR A 201 -16.64 13.64 -13.90
C TYR A 201 -15.65 13.44 -15.04
N PHE A 202 -14.52 14.13 -14.97
CA PHE A 202 -13.37 13.94 -15.85
C PHE A 202 -12.26 13.31 -15.03
N GLY A 203 -11.62 12.24 -15.54
CA GLY A 203 -10.55 11.56 -14.82
C GLY A 203 -10.32 10.13 -15.24
N MET A 204 -9.92 9.30 -14.27
CA MET A 204 -9.66 7.86 -14.41
C MET A 204 -10.47 7.04 -13.42
N LYS A 205 -10.48 5.74 -13.63
CA LYS A 205 -10.96 4.75 -12.66
C LYS A 205 -9.80 3.90 -12.14
N ALA A 206 -9.85 3.59 -10.85
CA ALA A 206 -9.06 2.54 -10.25
C ALA A 206 -9.96 1.33 -10.03
N HIS A 207 -9.69 0.25 -10.72
CA HIS A 207 -10.35 -1.05 -10.55
C HIS A 207 -9.50 -1.90 -9.62
N ILE A 208 -10.14 -2.58 -8.68
CA ILE A 208 -9.45 -3.46 -7.73
C ILE A 208 -10.12 -4.82 -7.65
N GLY A 209 -9.28 -5.86 -7.56
CA GLY A 209 -9.64 -7.19 -7.12
C GLY A 209 -9.27 -7.34 -5.64
N VAL A 210 -10.24 -7.70 -4.81
CA VAL A 210 -10.12 -7.78 -3.36
C VAL A 210 -10.45 -9.18 -2.90
N ASP A 211 -9.62 -9.75 -2.04
CA ASP A 211 -9.91 -11.05 -1.43
C ASP A 211 -11.18 -11.01 -0.60
N SER A 212 -12.10 -11.90 -0.91
CA SER A 212 -13.44 -11.96 -0.33
C SER A 212 -13.45 -12.28 1.17
N GLN A 213 -12.39 -12.88 1.69
CA GLN A 213 -12.27 -13.24 3.10
C GLN A 213 -11.60 -12.14 3.91
N SER A 214 -10.42 -11.68 3.49
CA SER A 214 -9.62 -10.70 4.23
C SER A 214 -9.99 -9.26 3.95
N GLY A 215 -10.52 -8.94 2.76
CA GLY A 215 -10.73 -7.56 2.29
C GLY A 215 -9.45 -6.88 1.80
N LEU A 216 -8.37 -7.63 1.56
CA LEU A 216 -7.10 -7.12 1.06
C LEU A 216 -7.08 -7.09 -0.48
N VAL A 217 -6.44 -6.09 -1.05
CA VAL A 217 -6.36 -5.90 -2.50
C VAL A 217 -5.26 -6.78 -3.07
N HIS A 218 -5.60 -7.67 -4.00
CA HIS A 218 -4.61 -8.52 -4.69
C HIS A 218 -4.30 -8.04 -6.11
N THR A 219 -5.21 -7.32 -6.75
CA THR A 219 -5.02 -6.82 -8.13
C THR A 219 -5.49 -5.37 -8.25
N VAL A 220 -4.76 -4.58 -9.04
CA VAL A 220 -5.06 -3.15 -9.30
C VAL A 220 -4.88 -2.86 -10.77
N THR A 221 -5.86 -2.18 -11.39
CA THR A 221 -5.79 -1.68 -12.77
C THR A 221 -6.29 -0.24 -12.84
N GLY A 222 -5.60 0.61 -13.59
CA GLY A 222 -6.02 1.98 -13.88
C GLY A 222 -6.50 2.14 -15.31
N THR A 223 -7.67 2.73 -15.50
CA THR A 223 -8.23 3.00 -16.85
C THR A 223 -8.79 4.40 -16.95
N ALA A 224 -8.97 4.91 -18.16
CA ALA A 224 -9.73 6.14 -18.36
C ALA A 224 -11.17 5.99 -17.85
N ALA A 225 -11.77 7.08 -17.36
CA ALA A 225 -13.06 7.02 -16.67
C ALA A 225 -14.24 6.50 -17.50
N HIS A 226 -14.16 6.55 -18.84
CA HIS A 226 -15.20 6.06 -19.75
C HIS A 226 -15.22 4.53 -19.91
N VAL A 227 -14.11 3.85 -19.57
CA VAL A 227 -14.02 2.39 -19.67
C VAL A 227 -15.03 1.74 -18.72
N GLY A 228 -15.76 0.74 -19.20
CA GLY A 228 -16.77 0.02 -18.43
C GLY A 228 -16.12 -0.84 -17.34
N ASP A 229 -16.70 -0.85 -16.13
CA ASP A 229 -16.15 -1.65 -15.03
C ASP A 229 -16.20 -3.16 -15.35
N VAL A 230 -17.21 -3.57 -16.12
CA VAL A 230 -17.41 -4.96 -16.53
C VAL A 230 -16.30 -5.49 -17.44
N THR A 231 -15.74 -4.64 -18.34
CA THR A 231 -14.68 -5.04 -19.26
C THR A 231 -13.36 -5.35 -18.55
N GLU A 232 -13.11 -4.67 -17.43
CA GLU A 232 -11.88 -4.85 -16.65
C GLU A 232 -11.93 -6.05 -15.69
N THR A 233 -13.09 -6.67 -15.51
CA THR A 233 -13.25 -7.77 -14.54
C THR A 233 -12.27 -8.91 -14.79
N ALA A 234 -12.04 -9.30 -16.04
CA ALA A 234 -11.12 -10.37 -16.37
C ALA A 234 -9.67 -10.10 -15.92
N ASN A 235 -9.26 -8.81 -15.97
CA ASN A 235 -7.93 -8.35 -15.57
C ASN A 235 -7.75 -8.27 -14.04
N LEU A 236 -8.86 -8.30 -13.29
CA LEU A 236 -8.85 -8.26 -11.83
C LEU A 236 -8.76 -9.63 -11.18
N LEU A 237 -8.97 -10.69 -11.96
CA LEU A 237 -8.93 -12.06 -11.45
C LEU A 237 -7.48 -12.59 -11.48
N HIS A 238 -7.07 -13.29 -10.43
CA HIS A 238 -5.74 -13.92 -10.33
C HIS A 238 -5.72 -15.36 -10.89
N GLY A 239 -6.90 -15.98 -11.15
CA GLY A 239 -7.02 -17.28 -11.81
C GLY A 239 -7.21 -18.49 -10.88
N GLU A 240 -7.11 -18.30 -9.58
CA GLU A 240 -7.32 -19.35 -8.55
C GLU A 240 -8.66 -19.20 -7.83
N GLU A 241 -9.49 -18.22 -8.24
CA GLU A 241 -10.79 -17.97 -7.63
C GLU A 241 -11.78 -19.08 -7.91
N THR A 242 -12.54 -19.47 -6.87
CA THR A 242 -13.75 -20.28 -6.99
C THR A 242 -15.01 -19.41 -7.12
N ASP A 243 -14.99 -18.23 -6.48
CA ASP A 243 -16.15 -17.35 -6.34
C ASP A 243 -15.80 -15.89 -6.66
N VAL A 244 -16.65 -15.21 -7.45
CA VAL A 244 -16.48 -13.81 -7.79
C VAL A 244 -17.72 -13.00 -7.43
N PHE A 245 -17.57 -11.99 -6.59
CA PHE A 245 -18.65 -11.16 -6.07
C PHE A 245 -18.66 -9.79 -6.74
N LEU A 246 -19.78 -9.45 -7.39
CA LEU A 246 -19.91 -8.26 -8.23
C LEU A 246 -21.18 -7.47 -7.87
N ASP A 247 -21.19 -6.19 -8.18
CA ASP A 247 -22.38 -5.37 -8.00
C ASP A 247 -23.42 -5.58 -9.13
N ALA A 248 -24.59 -4.95 -9.01
CA ALA A 248 -25.65 -5.07 -9.99
C ALA A 248 -25.31 -4.42 -11.36
N GLY A 249 -24.28 -3.60 -11.43
CA GLY A 249 -23.78 -3.02 -12.66
C GLY A 249 -23.09 -4.04 -13.58
N TYR A 250 -22.60 -5.14 -13.02
CA TYR A 250 -21.94 -6.24 -13.75
C TYR A 250 -22.91 -7.31 -14.29
N THR A 251 -24.22 -7.02 -14.31
CA THR A 251 -25.21 -7.96 -14.85
C THR A 251 -24.86 -8.35 -16.28
N GLY A 252 -24.77 -9.67 -16.53
CA GLY A 252 -24.45 -10.24 -17.85
C GLY A 252 -22.96 -10.51 -18.06
N ILE A 253 -22.12 -10.39 -17.02
CA ILE A 253 -20.69 -10.72 -17.07
C ILE A 253 -20.43 -12.12 -17.63
N GLU A 254 -21.24 -13.12 -17.24
CA GLU A 254 -21.11 -14.52 -17.62
C GLU A 254 -21.14 -14.75 -19.15
N LYS A 255 -21.71 -13.78 -19.90
CA LYS A 255 -21.88 -13.87 -21.38
C LYS A 255 -20.77 -13.17 -22.15
N ARG A 256 -19.83 -12.55 -21.45
CA ARG A 256 -18.77 -11.76 -22.09
C ARG A 256 -17.60 -12.63 -22.51
N GLU A 257 -17.02 -12.30 -23.65
CA GLU A 257 -15.87 -13.02 -24.22
C GLU A 257 -14.64 -12.95 -23.30
N GLU A 258 -14.43 -11.81 -22.60
CA GLU A 258 -13.28 -11.58 -21.76
C GLU A 258 -13.19 -12.54 -20.56
N VAL A 259 -14.31 -13.15 -20.17
CA VAL A 259 -14.38 -14.10 -19.05
C VAL A 259 -14.75 -15.51 -19.47
N GLN A 260 -14.91 -15.76 -20.79
CA GLN A 260 -15.16 -17.11 -21.30
C GLN A 260 -14.00 -18.05 -20.93
N GLY A 261 -14.34 -19.26 -20.50
CA GLY A 261 -13.36 -20.28 -20.07
C GLY A 261 -12.90 -20.15 -18.61
N LYS A 262 -13.27 -19.10 -17.89
CA LYS A 262 -13.00 -19.01 -16.44
C LYS A 262 -14.00 -19.86 -15.66
N GLN A 263 -13.49 -20.84 -14.92
CA GLN A 263 -14.31 -21.77 -14.11
C GLN A 263 -14.56 -21.17 -12.71
N VAL A 264 -15.38 -20.13 -12.65
CA VAL A 264 -15.72 -19.44 -11.40
C VAL A 264 -17.22 -19.32 -11.23
N THR A 265 -17.69 -19.28 -9.98
CA THR A 265 -19.07 -19.00 -9.64
C THR A 265 -19.31 -17.50 -9.54
N TRP A 266 -20.13 -16.95 -10.43
CA TRP A 266 -20.43 -15.51 -10.46
C TRP A 266 -21.55 -15.15 -9.49
N HIS A 267 -21.28 -14.31 -8.52
CA HIS A 267 -22.24 -13.80 -7.52
C HIS A 267 -22.58 -12.33 -7.81
N VAL A 268 -23.28 -12.08 -8.92
CA VAL A 268 -23.75 -10.74 -9.25
C VAL A 268 -24.93 -10.34 -8.37
N ALA A 269 -24.89 -9.13 -7.79
CA ALA A 269 -26.00 -8.61 -6.98
C ALA A 269 -27.24 -8.36 -7.83
N MET A 270 -28.41 -8.68 -7.32
CA MET A 270 -29.67 -8.43 -8.00
C MET A 270 -30.05 -6.95 -7.95
N LYS A 271 -30.56 -6.41 -9.06
CA LYS A 271 -31.09 -5.03 -9.09
C LYS A 271 -32.26 -4.90 -8.10
N ARG A 272 -32.24 -3.87 -7.27
CA ARG A 272 -33.26 -3.63 -6.22
C ARG A 272 -34.70 -3.61 -6.75
N GLY A 273 -34.93 -3.07 -7.97
CA GLY A 273 -36.24 -3.07 -8.62
C GLY A 273 -36.77 -4.49 -8.89
N LYS A 274 -35.89 -5.40 -9.36
CA LYS A 274 -36.25 -6.80 -9.62
C LYS A 274 -36.66 -7.53 -8.34
N LEU A 275 -35.91 -7.31 -7.26
CA LEU A 275 -36.20 -7.91 -5.95
C LEU A 275 -37.53 -7.38 -5.37
N LYS A 276 -37.80 -6.07 -5.52
CA LYS A 276 -39.08 -5.47 -5.07
C LYS A 276 -40.31 -5.98 -5.85
N ALA A 277 -40.14 -6.26 -7.15
CA ALA A 277 -41.23 -6.73 -8.01
C ALA A 277 -41.59 -8.22 -7.81
N MET A 278 -40.84 -8.97 -7.02
CA MET A 278 -41.15 -10.37 -6.71
C MET A 278 -42.38 -10.47 -5.79
N VAL A 279 -43.18 -11.48 -6.02
CA VAL A 279 -44.33 -11.82 -5.15
C VAL A 279 -43.84 -12.17 -3.74
N GLU A 280 -44.57 -11.73 -2.73
CA GLU A 280 -44.27 -12.02 -1.33
C GLU A 280 -44.57 -13.50 -1.01
N ASP A 281 -43.52 -14.29 -0.96
CA ASP A 281 -43.55 -15.71 -0.61
C ASP A 281 -42.27 -16.18 0.08
N LYS A 282 -42.20 -17.47 0.43
CA LYS A 282 -41.00 -18.08 1.02
C LYS A 282 -39.78 -17.97 0.10
N LEU A 283 -39.96 -17.97 -1.21
CA LEU A 283 -38.91 -17.86 -2.21
C LEU A 283 -38.29 -16.46 -2.18
N LYS A 284 -39.10 -15.40 -2.13
CA LYS A 284 -38.60 -14.02 -1.98
C LYS A 284 -37.79 -13.86 -0.70
N ALA A 285 -38.20 -14.44 0.41
CA ALA A 285 -37.45 -14.41 1.66
C ALA A 285 -36.04 -15.03 1.52
N LEU A 286 -35.93 -16.15 0.81
CA LEU A 286 -34.65 -16.79 0.50
C LEU A 286 -33.77 -15.90 -0.39
N TYR A 287 -34.34 -15.27 -1.43
CA TYR A 287 -33.61 -14.32 -2.28
C TYR A 287 -33.09 -13.12 -1.47
N VAL A 288 -33.92 -12.54 -0.60
CA VAL A 288 -33.52 -11.44 0.29
C VAL A 288 -32.36 -11.86 1.19
N LYS A 289 -32.39 -13.04 1.78
CA LYS A 289 -31.32 -13.57 2.62
C LYS A 289 -30.02 -13.75 1.82
N ARG A 290 -30.12 -14.33 0.61
CA ARG A 290 -28.96 -14.49 -0.29
C ARG A 290 -28.33 -13.15 -0.70
N GLU A 291 -29.14 -12.17 -1.07
CA GLU A 291 -28.67 -10.85 -1.46
C GLU A 291 -28.03 -10.09 -0.27
N ARG A 292 -28.52 -10.28 0.95
CA ARG A 292 -27.87 -9.75 2.17
C ARG A 292 -26.49 -10.37 2.39
N LEU A 293 -26.31 -11.68 2.18
CA LEU A 293 -25.00 -12.34 2.28
C LEU A 293 -24.03 -11.81 1.22
N LYS A 294 -24.46 -11.71 -0.05
CA LYS A 294 -23.64 -11.10 -1.10
C LYS A 294 -23.23 -9.66 -0.75
N ALA A 295 -24.16 -8.85 -0.25
CA ALA A 295 -23.91 -7.47 0.14
C ALA A 295 -22.91 -7.38 1.31
N SER A 296 -23.00 -8.29 2.29
CA SER A 296 -22.07 -8.37 3.42
C SER A 296 -20.62 -8.68 2.95
N ILE A 297 -20.47 -9.62 2.00
CA ILE A 297 -19.16 -9.95 1.43
C ILE A 297 -18.62 -8.75 0.65
N ARG A 298 -19.43 -8.18 -0.25
CA ARG A 298 -19.05 -7.03 -1.08
C ARG A 298 -18.72 -5.77 -0.28
N ALA A 299 -19.31 -5.58 0.89
CA ALA A 299 -19.01 -4.44 1.74
C ALA A 299 -17.51 -4.33 2.09
N LYS A 300 -16.75 -5.42 2.03
CA LYS A 300 -15.31 -5.42 2.31
C LYS A 300 -14.50 -4.59 1.32
N VAL A 301 -14.95 -4.47 0.05
CA VAL A 301 -14.26 -3.67 -0.97
C VAL A 301 -14.28 -2.16 -0.66
N GLU A 302 -15.22 -1.71 0.16
CA GLU A 302 -15.30 -0.31 0.57
C GLU A 302 -14.16 0.07 1.54
N HIS A 303 -13.59 -0.89 2.28
CA HIS A 303 -12.50 -0.61 3.22
C HIS A 303 -11.22 -0.13 2.54
N PRO A 304 -10.68 -0.78 1.50
CA PRO A 304 -9.56 -0.26 0.72
C PRO A 304 -9.81 1.14 0.16
N PHE A 305 -10.99 1.39 -0.39
CA PHE A 305 -11.34 2.72 -0.92
C PHE A 305 -11.45 3.78 0.18
N HIS A 306 -11.96 3.40 1.36
CA HIS A 306 -12.01 4.29 2.51
C HIS A 306 -10.61 4.70 2.98
N VAL A 307 -9.69 3.75 3.14
CA VAL A 307 -8.29 4.02 3.51
C VAL A 307 -7.63 4.93 2.47
N LEU A 308 -7.75 4.59 1.18
CA LEU A 308 -7.19 5.36 0.07
C LEU A 308 -7.68 6.82 0.09
N LYS A 309 -9.00 7.03 0.14
CA LYS A 309 -9.59 8.37 -0.03
C LYS A 309 -9.63 9.21 1.24
N ASN A 310 -9.79 8.59 2.41
CA ASN A 310 -9.99 9.31 3.67
C ASN A 310 -8.74 9.30 4.55
N LEU A 311 -8.00 8.20 4.64
CA LEU A 311 -6.79 8.15 5.46
C LEU A 311 -5.57 8.68 4.69
N PHE A 312 -5.40 8.29 3.41
CA PHE A 312 -4.29 8.77 2.57
C PHE A 312 -4.64 10.03 1.77
N HIS A 313 -5.88 10.53 1.88
CA HIS A 313 -6.37 11.72 1.19
C HIS A 313 -6.24 11.70 -0.34
N TYR A 314 -6.12 10.51 -0.94
CA TYR A 314 -6.00 10.34 -2.39
C TYR A 314 -7.38 10.35 -3.04
N ARG A 315 -7.96 11.55 -3.21
CA ARG A 315 -9.32 11.77 -3.77
C ARG A 315 -9.33 12.19 -5.22
N LYS A 316 -8.19 12.57 -5.78
CA LYS A 316 -7.99 12.99 -7.18
C LYS A 316 -6.62 12.55 -7.66
N VAL A 317 -6.45 12.42 -8.98
CA VAL A 317 -5.15 12.12 -9.59
C VAL A 317 -4.13 13.23 -9.30
N ARG A 318 -2.86 12.87 -9.22
CA ARG A 318 -1.77 13.82 -8.92
C ARG A 318 -0.88 14.09 -10.12
N TYR A 319 -0.78 13.13 -11.04
CA TYR A 319 0.13 13.19 -12.16
C TYR A 319 -0.65 13.27 -13.47
N LYS A 320 0.00 13.75 -14.55
CA LYS A 320 -0.51 13.71 -15.91
C LYS A 320 -0.28 12.29 -16.47
N GLY A 321 -1.29 11.75 -17.17
CA GLY A 321 -1.26 10.43 -17.81
C GLY A 321 -1.73 9.27 -16.92
N LEU A 322 -2.21 8.20 -17.55
CA LEU A 322 -2.69 6.99 -16.87
C LEU A 322 -1.56 6.19 -16.24
N PHE A 323 -0.43 6.06 -16.94
CA PHE A 323 0.68 5.24 -16.48
C PHE A 323 1.20 5.66 -15.09
N LYS A 324 1.56 6.94 -14.92
CA LYS A 324 2.12 7.45 -13.64
C LYS A 324 1.14 7.30 -12.48
N ASN A 325 -0.15 7.56 -12.73
CA ASN A 325 -1.18 7.39 -11.71
C ASN A 325 -1.42 5.91 -11.38
N THR A 326 -1.36 5.00 -12.36
CA THR A 326 -1.48 3.55 -12.13
C THR A 326 -0.29 3.01 -11.33
N VAL A 327 0.93 3.43 -11.66
CA VAL A 327 2.14 3.12 -10.89
C VAL A 327 1.98 3.59 -9.44
N GLN A 328 1.45 4.79 -9.21
CA GLN A 328 1.17 5.28 -7.86
C GLN A 328 0.09 4.45 -7.15
N LEU A 329 -0.97 4.04 -7.86
CA LEU A 329 -2.04 3.21 -7.29
C LEU A 329 -1.53 1.87 -6.77
N HIS A 330 -0.60 1.21 -7.46
CA HIS A 330 0.01 -0.02 -6.95
C HIS A 330 0.65 0.21 -5.58
N MET A 331 1.45 1.28 -5.44
CA MET A 331 2.06 1.57 -4.13
C MET A 331 1.02 1.91 -3.06
N LEU A 332 0.05 2.76 -3.40
CA LEU A 332 -1.00 3.16 -2.48
C LEU A 332 -1.79 1.94 -1.98
N PHE A 333 -2.20 1.01 -2.85
CA PHE A 333 -2.93 -0.18 -2.42
C PHE A 333 -2.05 -1.19 -1.67
N GLY A 334 -0.75 -1.26 -1.94
CA GLY A 334 0.18 -1.99 -1.09
C GLY A 334 0.22 -1.46 0.34
N LEU A 335 0.32 -0.14 0.49
CA LEU A 335 0.26 0.53 1.80
C LEU A 335 -1.12 0.42 2.46
N VAL A 336 -2.21 0.45 1.68
CA VAL A 336 -3.58 0.19 2.16
C VAL A 336 -3.67 -1.20 2.78
N ASN A 337 -3.13 -2.22 2.11
CA ASN A 337 -3.13 -3.60 2.61
C ASN A 337 -2.40 -3.71 3.96
N LEU A 338 -1.24 -3.07 4.12
CA LEU A 338 -0.52 -3.03 5.39
C LEU A 338 -1.35 -2.37 6.50
N VAL A 339 -2.03 -1.27 6.20
CA VAL A 339 -2.92 -0.58 7.17
C VAL A 339 -4.11 -1.47 7.57
N LEU A 340 -4.73 -2.16 6.63
CA LEU A 340 -5.87 -3.05 6.89
C LEU A 340 -5.43 -4.30 7.68
N ALA A 341 -4.28 -4.88 7.35
CA ALA A 341 -3.72 -6.04 8.02
C ALA A 341 -3.04 -5.72 9.37
N LYS A 342 -2.77 -4.44 9.66
CA LYS A 342 -1.95 -3.96 10.77
C LYS A 342 -2.21 -4.66 12.10
N LYS A 343 -3.47 -4.75 12.53
CA LYS A 343 -3.82 -5.35 13.83
C LYS A 343 -3.45 -6.83 13.90
N LYS A 344 -3.68 -7.57 12.81
CA LYS A 344 -3.34 -8.99 12.73
C LYS A 344 -1.82 -9.18 12.69
N LEU A 345 -1.10 -8.37 11.93
CA LEU A 345 0.37 -8.40 11.85
C LEU A 345 1.02 -8.13 13.21
N LEU A 346 0.58 -7.08 13.91
CA LEU A 346 1.08 -6.79 15.27
C LEU A 346 0.79 -7.92 16.26
N ALA A 347 -0.37 -8.57 16.16
CA ALA A 347 -0.70 -9.73 17.00
C ALA A 347 0.21 -10.93 16.70
N LEU A 348 0.51 -11.21 15.42
CA LEU A 348 1.43 -12.29 15.03
C LEU A 348 2.85 -12.02 15.54
N HIS A 349 3.33 -10.78 15.42
CA HIS A 349 4.65 -10.40 15.94
C HIS A 349 4.75 -10.56 17.47
N ALA A 350 3.68 -10.21 18.20
CA ALA A 350 3.65 -10.41 19.65
C ALA A 350 3.67 -11.90 20.07
N GLN A 351 3.04 -12.77 19.28
CA GLN A 351 3.04 -14.22 19.51
C GLN A 351 4.38 -14.88 19.16
N GLY A 352 5.09 -14.38 18.16
CA GLY A 352 6.40 -14.89 17.76
C GLY A 352 7.57 -14.41 18.62
N ALA A 353 7.33 -13.42 19.50
CA ALA A 353 8.32 -12.88 20.44
C ALA A 353 8.21 -13.49 21.86
N SER A 354 7.22 -14.34 22.11
CA SER A 354 7.03 -15.11 23.35
C SER A 354 7.50 -16.54 23.17
#